data_5eae76765cee183d804109900f5796fe
#
_entry.id   5eae76765cee183d804109900f5796fe
#
_cell.length_a   1.000
_cell.length_b   1.000
_cell.length_c   1.000
_cell.angle_alpha   90.00
_cell.angle_beta   90.00
_cell.angle_gamma   90.00
#
_symmetry.space_group_name_H-M   'P 1'
#
loop_
_entity.id
_entity.type
_entity.pdbx_description
1 polymer ?
#
loop_
_entity_poly.entity_id
_entity_poly.type
_entity_poly.pdbx_seq_one_letter_code
_entity_poly.pdbx_strand_id
1 'polypeptide(L)'
;NQGTSVVENLIIIPNSDEVTSINLNIDKSIYLGNALICKNTNIKYTATATYPVRVQSKEASIIIDRCTISGLLFGSGFAMPEVKDEASIGYFGMTDTNIKVENTGTNLYLVTNMNCNELRFENNIVYYSGVPEATSNVENFKVFQGPSYSVNKLTLTSNTFIDIESGYSNGKTSAIVYPSKIGDITVNKNIYYFTYREYPAFLIRVASAEKSKVTIAENNYAYLFETGLTLNVFQNKIGDTSVGFTSNDVDLYDTTDPATFNKSTGTFIPKEGYTQYGAQR
;
A
#
# COMPACT_ATOMS: atom_id res chain seq x y z
N ASN A 1 -28.21 -7.77 -22.74
CA ASN A 1 -26.99 -7.02 -22.44
C ASN A 1 -27.38 -5.78 -21.68
N GLN A 2 -27.37 -5.84 -20.34
CA GLN A 2 -27.36 -4.63 -19.54
C GLN A 2 -25.94 -4.08 -19.65
N GLY A 3 -25.78 -2.98 -20.39
CA GLY A 3 -24.51 -2.30 -20.56
C GLY A 3 -24.00 -1.85 -19.19
N THR A 4 -22.74 -2.12 -18.91
CA THR A 4 -22.07 -1.64 -17.70
C THR A 4 -21.92 -0.13 -17.82
N SER A 5 -22.54 0.61 -16.90
CA SER A 5 -22.40 2.07 -16.89
C SER A 5 -21.02 2.43 -16.37
N VAL A 6 -20.28 3.23 -17.13
CA VAL A 6 -18.97 3.77 -16.74
C VAL A 6 -19.19 5.12 -16.08
N VAL A 7 -18.59 5.31 -14.91
CA VAL A 7 -18.51 6.61 -14.24
C VAL A 7 -17.24 7.30 -14.75
N GLU A 8 -17.40 8.32 -15.55
CA GLU A 8 -16.25 9.03 -16.15
C GLU A 8 -15.38 9.69 -15.09
N ASN A 9 -16.00 10.41 -14.15
CA ASN A 9 -15.30 11.05 -13.04
C ASN A 9 -16.12 10.90 -11.76
N LEU A 10 -15.48 10.42 -10.71
CA LEU A 10 -16.04 10.39 -9.35
C LEU A 10 -15.19 11.32 -8.47
N ILE A 11 -15.76 12.45 -8.06
CA ILE A 11 -15.07 13.48 -7.30
C ILE A 11 -15.81 13.71 -5.99
N ILE A 12 -15.14 13.47 -4.87
CA ILE A 12 -15.66 13.65 -3.52
C ILE A 12 -14.67 14.54 -2.76
N ILE A 13 -15.01 15.82 -2.64
CA ILE A 13 -14.21 16.84 -1.95
C ILE A 13 -15.14 17.61 -1.02
N PRO A 14 -15.06 17.39 0.29
CA PRO A 14 -15.80 18.18 1.27
C PRO A 14 -15.43 19.67 1.22
N ASN A 15 -16.37 20.52 1.57
CA ASN A 15 -16.15 21.97 1.65
C ASN A 15 -15.35 22.42 2.89
N SER A 16 -14.91 21.50 3.72
CA SER A 16 -14.17 21.74 4.96
C SER A 16 -12.86 21.00 4.94
N ASP A 17 -11.81 21.60 5.49
CA ASP A 17 -10.51 20.96 5.70
C ASP A 17 -10.52 19.97 6.88
N GLU A 18 -11.57 20.01 7.71
CA GLU A 18 -11.76 19.01 8.76
C GLU A 18 -12.23 17.69 8.13
N VAL A 19 -11.75 16.56 8.68
CA VAL A 19 -12.23 15.23 8.30
C VAL A 19 -13.72 15.18 8.57
N THR A 20 -14.49 15.31 7.50
CA THR A 20 -15.94 15.31 7.62
C THR A 20 -16.45 13.88 7.67
N SER A 21 -17.69 13.72 8.14
CA SER A 21 -18.38 12.43 8.19
C SER A 21 -18.86 11.93 6.81
N ILE A 22 -18.25 12.36 5.72
CA ILE A 22 -18.59 11.85 4.39
C ILE A 22 -18.09 10.42 4.27
N ASN A 23 -19.02 9.54 3.95
CA ASN A 23 -18.73 8.13 3.75
C ASN A 23 -18.98 7.75 2.28
N LEU A 24 -17.98 7.22 1.61
CA LEU A 24 -18.13 6.53 0.35
C LEU A 24 -18.22 5.03 0.63
N ASN A 25 -19.42 4.47 0.57
CA ASN A 25 -19.63 3.03 0.69
C ASN A 25 -19.66 2.40 -0.69
N ILE A 26 -18.73 1.48 -0.94
CA ILE A 26 -18.64 0.72 -2.19
C ILE A 26 -19.14 -0.69 -1.92
N ASP A 27 -20.36 -0.97 -2.34
CA ASP A 27 -21.02 -2.28 -2.21
C ASP A 27 -20.97 -3.13 -3.48
N LYS A 28 -20.62 -2.50 -4.61
CA LYS A 28 -20.41 -3.13 -5.92
C LYS A 28 -19.24 -2.49 -6.63
N SER A 29 -18.75 -3.15 -7.68
CA SER A 29 -17.66 -2.58 -8.48
C SER A 29 -18.09 -1.26 -9.15
N ILE A 30 -17.23 -0.26 -9.03
CA ILE A 30 -17.32 0.98 -9.79
C ILE A 30 -16.48 0.80 -11.06
N TYR A 31 -17.08 1.04 -12.22
CA TYR A 31 -16.37 1.07 -13.50
C TYR A 31 -15.95 2.52 -13.77
N LEU A 32 -14.65 2.79 -13.70
CA LEU A 32 -14.09 4.12 -13.72
C LEU A 32 -13.53 4.45 -15.13
N GLY A 33 -13.96 5.57 -15.70
CA GLY A 33 -13.40 6.15 -16.91
C GLY A 33 -12.09 6.90 -16.61
N ASN A 34 -12.18 8.19 -16.31
CA ASN A 34 -11.02 9.08 -16.31
C ASN A 34 -10.43 9.33 -14.90
N ALA A 35 -11.28 9.67 -13.93
CA ALA A 35 -10.75 10.07 -12.62
C ALA A 35 -11.58 9.61 -11.41
N LEU A 36 -10.86 9.22 -10.35
CA LEU A 36 -11.37 9.11 -9.00
C LEU A 36 -10.58 10.09 -8.13
N ILE A 37 -11.26 11.02 -7.47
CA ILE A 37 -10.68 11.97 -6.54
C ILE A 37 -11.47 11.92 -5.24
N CYS A 38 -10.85 11.49 -4.16
CA CYS A 38 -11.43 11.48 -2.83
C CYS A 38 -10.53 12.25 -1.86
N LYS A 39 -11.09 13.24 -1.16
CA LYS A 39 -10.39 13.99 -0.11
C LYS A 39 -11.22 14.00 1.16
N ASN A 40 -10.55 13.94 2.31
CA ASN A 40 -11.18 14.00 3.63
C ASN A 40 -12.41 13.07 3.76
N THR A 41 -12.33 11.86 3.22
CA THR A 41 -13.47 10.96 3.03
C THR A 41 -13.18 9.60 3.68
N ASN A 42 -14.18 9.02 4.33
CA ASN A 42 -14.11 7.64 4.76
C ASN A 42 -14.55 6.73 3.61
N ILE A 43 -13.67 5.91 3.14
CA ILE A 43 -13.94 4.94 2.07
C ILE A 43 -14.11 3.58 2.71
N LYS A 44 -15.29 3.01 2.57
CA LYS A 44 -15.59 1.67 3.07
C LYS A 44 -16.03 0.76 1.93
N TYR A 45 -15.34 -0.36 1.80
CA TYR A 45 -15.71 -1.40 0.87
C TYR A 45 -16.38 -2.55 1.61
N THR A 46 -17.60 -2.87 1.25
CA THR A 46 -18.41 -3.90 1.90
C THR A 46 -18.86 -5.01 0.95
N ALA A 47 -18.51 -4.89 -0.34
CA ALA A 47 -18.93 -5.85 -1.35
C ALA A 47 -18.15 -7.17 -1.28
N THR A 48 -18.78 -8.22 -1.74
CA THR A 48 -18.11 -9.50 -2.02
C THR A 48 -17.39 -9.53 -3.38
N ALA A 49 -17.45 -8.43 -4.14
CA ALA A 49 -16.83 -8.33 -5.44
C ALA A 49 -15.30 -8.22 -5.34
N THR A 50 -14.59 -8.91 -6.21
CA THR A 50 -13.13 -9.01 -6.16
C THR A 50 -12.43 -7.67 -6.39
N TYR A 51 -13.06 -6.73 -7.09
CA TYR A 51 -12.45 -5.44 -7.45
C TYR A 51 -13.42 -4.29 -7.16
N PRO A 52 -13.13 -3.44 -6.15
CA PRO A 52 -13.95 -2.26 -5.86
C PRO A 52 -14.00 -1.26 -7.00
N VAL A 53 -12.87 -0.99 -7.63
CA VAL A 53 -12.78 -0.07 -8.75
C VAL A 53 -12.12 -0.76 -9.95
N ARG A 54 -12.81 -0.70 -11.09
CA ARG A 54 -12.37 -1.27 -12.35
C ARG A 54 -12.07 -0.15 -13.34
N VAL A 55 -10.80 0.13 -13.54
CA VAL A 55 -10.39 1.16 -14.50
C VAL A 55 -10.68 0.69 -15.94
N GLN A 56 -11.32 1.54 -16.74
CA GLN A 56 -11.80 1.22 -18.08
C GLN A 56 -11.12 2.04 -19.18
N SER A 57 -10.32 3.04 -18.83
CA SER A 57 -9.66 3.94 -19.78
C SER A 57 -8.14 3.86 -19.71
N LYS A 58 -7.49 4.46 -20.68
CA LYS A 58 -6.06 4.77 -20.61
C LYS A 58 -5.82 5.94 -19.67
N GLU A 59 -4.71 5.86 -18.94
CA GLU A 59 -4.19 6.98 -18.15
C GLU A 59 -5.16 7.55 -17.10
N ALA A 60 -6.01 6.68 -16.51
CA ALA A 60 -6.89 7.11 -15.43
C ALA A 60 -6.11 7.77 -14.30
N SER A 61 -6.69 8.81 -13.70
CA SER A 61 -6.13 9.50 -12.54
C SER A 61 -6.84 9.09 -11.27
N ILE A 62 -6.09 8.66 -10.26
CA ILE A 62 -6.62 8.26 -8.96
C ILE A 62 -5.92 9.06 -7.88
N ILE A 63 -6.67 9.87 -7.15
CA ILE A 63 -6.17 10.73 -6.07
C ILE A 63 -6.97 10.45 -4.81
N ILE A 64 -6.28 10.02 -3.77
CA ILE A 64 -6.85 9.77 -2.44
C ILE A 64 -6.00 10.54 -1.44
N ASP A 65 -6.58 11.53 -0.80
CA ASP A 65 -5.88 12.46 0.05
C ASP A 65 -6.61 12.65 1.39
N ARG A 66 -5.91 12.50 2.48
CA ARG A 66 -6.45 12.62 3.85
C ARG A 66 -7.72 11.79 4.08
N CYS A 67 -7.71 10.56 3.59
CA CYS A 67 -8.83 9.64 3.71
C CYS A 67 -8.60 8.59 4.79
N THR A 68 -9.68 7.93 5.17
CA THR A 68 -9.63 6.67 5.91
C THR A 68 -10.19 5.58 5.03
N ILE A 69 -9.48 4.47 4.89
CA ILE A 69 -9.91 3.34 4.10
C ILE A 69 -10.08 2.13 5.00
N SER A 70 -11.23 1.48 4.94
CA SER A 70 -11.51 0.23 5.65
C SER A 70 -12.34 -0.72 4.79
N GLY A 71 -12.26 -2.01 5.09
CA GLY A 71 -13.07 -2.99 4.39
C GLY A 71 -12.68 -3.23 2.92
N LEU A 72 -11.49 -2.80 2.47
CA LEU A 72 -10.91 -3.23 1.18
C LEU A 72 -10.44 -4.71 1.27
N LEU A 73 -11.33 -5.57 1.72
CA LEU A 73 -11.01 -6.86 2.32
C LEU A 73 -11.03 -8.00 1.32
N PHE A 74 -11.54 -7.78 0.13
CA PHE A 74 -11.70 -8.85 -0.85
C PHE A 74 -11.12 -8.44 -2.19
N GLY A 75 -9.89 -8.82 -2.43
CA GLY A 75 -9.25 -8.64 -3.72
C GLY A 75 -8.57 -7.28 -3.90
N SER A 76 -8.59 -6.76 -5.09
CA SER A 76 -7.76 -5.65 -5.52
C SER A 76 -8.56 -4.35 -5.57
N GLY A 77 -8.04 -3.29 -4.97
CA GLY A 77 -8.71 -1.99 -4.90
C GLY A 77 -8.98 -1.40 -6.29
N PHE A 78 -7.93 -1.28 -7.09
CA PHE A 78 -7.98 -0.76 -8.46
C PHE A 78 -7.45 -1.81 -9.42
N ALA A 79 -8.28 -2.33 -10.30
CA ALA A 79 -7.90 -3.41 -11.19
C ALA A 79 -8.71 -3.44 -12.48
N MET A 80 -8.13 -4.04 -13.49
CA MET A 80 -8.82 -4.50 -14.67
C MET A 80 -8.93 -6.02 -14.64
N PRO A 81 -10.14 -6.58 -14.51
CA PRO A 81 -10.31 -8.02 -14.54
C PRO A 81 -10.37 -8.63 -15.94
N GLU A 82 -10.65 -7.82 -16.95
CA GLU A 82 -10.70 -8.24 -18.35
C GLU A 82 -9.82 -7.31 -19.16
N VAL A 83 -8.89 -7.90 -19.88
CA VAL A 83 -7.96 -7.22 -20.76
C VAL A 83 -8.76 -6.47 -21.86
N LYS A 84 -9.12 -5.24 -21.57
CA LYS A 84 -9.21 -4.26 -22.61
C LYS A 84 -7.78 -3.77 -22.82
N ASP A 85 -7.20 -4.08 -23.95
CA ASP A 85 -5.76 -4.02 -24.24
C ASP A 85 -5.03 -2.70 -23.95
N GLU A 86 -5.69 -1.73 -23.37
CA GLU A 86 -5.17 -0.37 -23.27
C GLU A 86 -5.45 0.37 -21.95
N ALA A 87 -6.14 -0.21 -20.98
CA ALA A 87 -6.37 0.50 -19.74
C ALA A 87 -5.12 0.56 -18.88
N SER A 88 -4.88 1.73 -18.31
CA SER A 88 -3.73 2.02 -17.48
C SER A 88 -4.04 3.12 -16.48
N ILE A 89 -3.21 3.24 -15.46
CA ILE A 89 -3.23 4.38 -14.56
C ILE A 89 -2.14 5.35 -15.02
N GLY A 90 -2.52 6.56 -15.38
CA GLY A 90 -1.60 7.67 -15.65
C GLY A 90 -0.98 8.18 -14.35
N TYR A 91 -1.82 8.39 -13.33
CA TYR A 91 -1.40 8.85 -12.02
C TYR A 91 -2.18 8.16 -10.90
N PHE A 92 -1.47 7.54 -9.98
CA PHE A 92 -2.00 7.07 -8.70
C PHE A 92 -1.31 7.81 -7.57
N GLY A 93 -2.04 8.65 -6.86
CA GLY A 93 -1.58 9.37 -5.68
C GLY A 93 -2.42 9.03 -4.46
N MET A 94 -1.78 8.52 -3.42
CA MET A 94 -2.40 8.34 -2.12
C MET A 94 -1.52 9.02 -1.07
N THR A 95 -2.11 10.00 -0.39
CA THR A 95 -1.39 10.84 0.57
C THR A 95 -2.18 10.97 1.87
N ASP A 96 -1.47 11.08 2.99
CA ASP A 96 -2.05 11.36 4.32
C ASP A 96 -3.23 10.45 4.70
N THR A 97 -3.23 9.21 4.22
CA THR A 97 -4.38 8.30 4.31
C THR A 97 -4.12 7.19 5.32
N ASN A 98 -5.13 6.88 6.13
CA ASN A 98 -5.14 5.72 7.01
C ASN A 98 -5.81 4.53 6.33
N ILE A 99 -5.11 3.41 6.25
CA ILE A 99 -5.61 2.16 5.71
C ILE A 99 -5.65 1.12 6.83
N LYS A 100 -6.84 0.80 7.26
CA LYS A 100 -7.07 -0.27 8.21
C LYS A 100 -7.28 -1.58 7.47
N VAL A 101 -6.33 -2.48 7.59
CA VAL A 101 -6.44 -3.84 7.07
C VAL A 101 -7.15 -4.70 8.11
N GLU A 102 -8.25 -5.33 7.73
CA GLU A 102 -8.99 -6.26 8.58
C GLU A 102 -8.82 -7.68 8.03
N ASN A 103 -8.73 -8.68 8.92
CA ASN A 103 -8.46 -10.06 8.52
C ASN A 103 -9.65 -10.68 7.77
N THR A 104 -9.41 -11.19 6.59
CA THR A 104 -10.44 -11.81 5.76
C THR A 104 -9.99 -13.05 5.03
N GLY A 105 -8.76 -13.50 5.19
CA GLY A 105 -8.21 -14.67 4.48
C GLY A 105 -7.83 -14.40 3.02
N THR A 106 -7.71 -13.15 2.57
CA THR A 106 -7.40 -12.80 1.18
C THR A 106 -6.31 -11.74 1.05
N ASN A 107 -5.65 -11.68 -0.11
CA ASN A 107 -4.68 -10.64 -0.40
C ASN A 107 -5.36 -9.31 -0.72
N LEU A 108 -4.81 -8.23 -0.18
CA LEU A 108 -5.27 -6.87 -0.40
C LEU A 108 -4.28 -6.10 -1.27
N TYR A 109 -4.70 -5.75 -2.47
CA TYR A 109 -3.89 -4.98 -3.40
C TYR A 109 -4.56 -3.64 -3.73
N LEU A 110 -3.85 -2.52 -3.58
CA LEU A 110 -4.39 -1.22 -3.99
C LEU A 110 -4.44 -1.14 -5.52
N VAL A 111 -3.34 -1.43 -6.20
CA VAL A 111 -3.27 -1.46 -7.66
C VAL A 111 -2.83 -2.84 -8.12
N THR A 112 -3.56 -3.41 -9.08
CA THR A 112 -3.21 -4.71 -9.66
C THR A 112 -3.59 -4.82 -11.13
N ASN A 113 -2.89 -5.71 -11.85
CA ASN A 113 -3.19 -6.12 -13.23
C ASN A 113 -3.27 -4.99 -14.26
N MET A 114 -2.49 -3.91 -14.08
CA MET A 114 -2.38 -2.84 -15.07
C MET A 114 -1.06 -2.08 -14.94
N ASN A 115 -0.67 -1.41 -16.01
CA ASN A 115 0.46 -0.49 -15.97
C ASN A 115 0.10 0.79 -15.21
N CYS A 116 1.09 1.36 -14.53
CA CYS A 116 0.97 2.64 -13.85
C CYS A 116 2.12 3.56 -14.27
N ASN A 117 1.80 4.74 -14.80
CA ASN A 117 2.85 5.66 -15.20
C ASN A 117 3.52 6.31 -14.00
N GLU A 118 2.76 6.90 -13.09
CA GLU A 118 3.29 7.44 -11.83
C GLU A 118 2.48 6.88 -10.64
N LEU A 119 3.19 6.23 -9.71
CA LEU A 119 2.64 5.75 -8.46
C LEU A 119 3.30 6.52 -7.31
N ARG A 120 2.49 7.26 -6.57
CA ARG A 120 2.88 8.04 -5.42
C ARG A 120 2.11 7.58 -4.19
N PHE A 121 2.84 7.09 -3.20
CA PHE A 121 2.27 6.62 -1.94
C PHE A 121 3.07 7.26 -0.79
N GLU A 122 2.52 8.29 -0.16
CA GLU A 122 3.25 9.15 0.75
C GLU A 122 2.46 9.46 2.01
N ASN A 123 3.17 9.48 3.12
CA ASN A 123 2.64 9.88 4.42
C ASN A 123 1.40 9.08 4.85
N ASN A 124 1.34 7.79 4.47
CA ASN A 124 0.21 6.94 4.80
C ASN A 124 0.53 6.04 5.99
N ILE A 125 -0.51 5.71 6.74
CA ILE A 125 -0.47 4.67 7.76
C ILE A 125 -1.25 3.47 7.25
N VAL A 126 -0.60 2.30 7.16
CA VAL A 126 -1.23 1.03 6.84
C VAL A 126 -1.03 0.08 8.00
N TYR A 127 -2.09 -0.41 8.57
CA TYR A 127 -2.00 -1.26 9.75
C TYR A 127 -3.02 -2.39 9.75
N TYR A 128 -2.60 -3.53 10.28
CA TYR A 128 -3.49 -4.66 10.55
C TYR A 128 -4.10 -4.51 11.94
N SER A 129 -5.43 -4.55 11.99
CA SER A 129 -6.16 -4.34 13.26
C SER A 129 -6.32 -5.60 14.11
N GLY A 130 -6.07 -6.77 13.53
CA GLY A 130 -6.18 -8.05 14.23
C GLY A 130 -4.94 -8.42 15.03
N VAL A 131 -5.03 -9.54 15.74
CA VAL A 131 -3.87 -10.20 16.33
C VAL A 131 -3.31 -11.13 15.26
N PRO A 132 -2.04 -10.98 14.90
CA PRO A 132 -1.41 -11.87 13.94
C PRO A 132 -1.34 -13.30 14.52
N GLU A 133 -1.79 -14.27 13.74
CA GLU A 133 -1.65 -15.68 14.09
C GLU A 133 -0.52 -16.30 13.27
N ALA A 134 0.45 -16.90 13.93
CA ALA A 134 1.64 -17.48 13.30
C ALA A 134 1.34 -18.61 12.30
N THR A 135 0.12 -19.12 12.26
CA THR A 135 -0.26 -20.31 11.48
C THR A 135 -1.28 -20.06 10.37
N SER A 136 -1.85 -18.86 10.29
CA SER A 136 -2.85 -18.57 9.26
C SER A 136 -2.19 -18.08 7.97
N ASN A 137 -2.68 -18.55 6.82
CA ASN A 137 -2.38 -17.96 5.52
C ASN A 137 -3.00 -16.56 5.46
N VAL A 138 -2.36 -15.61 6.10
CA VAL A 138 -2.89 -14.27 6.21
C VAL A 138 -2.28 -13.37 5.15
N GLU A 139 -3.05 -12.48 4.80
CA GLU A 139 -3.11 -11.55 3.71
C GLU A 139 -1.86 -10.72 3.54
N ASN A 140 -1.45 -10.56 2.31
CA ASN A 140 -0.42 -9.62 1.93
C ASN A 140 -1.08 -8.32 1.48
N PHE A 141 -0.83 -7.25 2.20
CA PHE A 141 -1.12 -5.93 1.67
C PHE A 141 -0.05 -5.53 0.66
N LYS A 142 -0.47 -5.02 -0.49
CA LYS A 142 0.44 -4.43 -1.47
C LYS A 142 -0.12 -3.14 -2.02
N VAL A 143 0.75 -2.18 -2.18
CA VAL A 143 0.43 -0.96 -2.92
C VAL A 143 0.32 -1.27 -4.41
N PHE A 144 1.18 -2.14 -4.91
CA PHE A 144 1.14 -2.59 -6.31
C PHE A 144 1.46 -4.08 -6.43
N GLN A 145 0.60 -4.82 -7.13
CA GLN A 145 0.80 -6.22 -7.48
C GLN A 145 0.58 -6.43 -8.98
N GLY A 146 1.64 -6.60 -9.72
CA GLY A 146 1.56 -6.80 -11.16
C GLY A 146 2.87 -7.27 -11.77
N PRO A 147 3.27 -8.57 -11.58
CA PRO A 147 4.55 -9.06 -12.08
C PRO A 147 4.67 -9.06 -13.61
N SER A 148 3.59 -8.81 -14.32
CA SER A 148 3.55 -8.61 -15.79
C SER A 148 3.38 -7.15 -16.20
N TYR A 149 3.23 -6.24 -15.25
CA TYR A 149 2.93 -4.83 -15.50
C TYR A 149 4.02 -3.93 -14.94
N SER A 150 4.16 -2.74 -15.48
CA SER A 150 5.23 -1.80 -15.13
C SER A 150 4.74 -0.61 -14.34
N VAL A 151 5.65 -0.04 -13.55
CA VAL A 151 5.52 1.29 -12.95
C VAL A 151 6.65 2.14 -13.51
N ASN A 152 6.37 3.27 -14.18
CA ASN A 152 7.44 4.10 -14.74
C ASN A 152 8.12 4.96 -13.69
N LYS A 153 7.35 5.51 -12.74
CA LYS A 153 7.88 6.29 -11.62
C LYS A 153 7.21 5.88 -10.32
N LEU A 154 8.01 5.50 -9.34
CA LEU A 154 7.58 5.13 -8.01
C LEU A 154 8.08 6.11 -6.97
N THR A 155 7.18 6.65 -6.17
CA THR A 155 7.49 7.38 -4.93
C THR A 155 6.81 6.66 -3.76
N LEU A 156 7.62 6.19 -2.82
CA LEU A 156 7.19 5.52 -1.60
C LEU A 156 7.91 6.19 -0.42
N THR A 157 7.29 7.19 0.20
CA THR A 157 7.97 8.04 1.18
C THR A 157 7.14 8.29 2.43
N SER A 158 7.82 8.32 3.57
CA SER A 158 7.22 8.67 4.88
C SER A 158 6.00 7.82 5.23
N ASN A 159 5.96 6.55 4.85
CA ASN A 159 4.85 5.68 5.19
C ASN A 159 5.15 4.85 6.43
N THR A 160 4.12 4.53 7.17
CA THR A 160 4.15 3.62 8.30
C THR A 160 3.35 2.36 7.98
N PHE A 161 4.02 1.21 8.02
CA PHE A 161 3.42 -0.10 7.78
C PHE A 161 3.51 -0.94 9.06
N ILE A 162 2.37 -1.28 9.65
CA ILE A 162 2.28 -2.03 10.91
C ILE A 162 1.60 -3.37 10.69
N ASP A 163 2.34 -4.44 10.88
CA ASP A 163 1.84 -5.83 10.83
C ASP A 163 1.02 -6.18 9.58
N ILE A 164 1.28 -5.52 8.45
CA ILE A 164 0.48 -5.63 7.23
C ILE A 164 0.73 -6.89 6.42
N GLU A 165 1.75 -7.61 6.74
CA GLU A 165 2.03 -8.91 6.15
C GLU A 165 1.98 -9.95 7.25
N SER A 166 0.93 -10.70 7.23
CA SER A 166 0.77 -11.80 8.12
C SER A 166 0.91 -13.09 7.33
N GLY A 167 1.49 -14.03 7.94
CA GLY A 167 1.42 -15.37 7.47
C GLY A 167 2.56 -15.85 6.64
N TYR A 168 2.93 -16.93 7.15
CA TYR A 168 3.72 -17.96 6.57
C TYR A 168 3.16 -18.40 5.22
N SER A 169 3.89 -18.32 4.18
CA SER A 169 3.69 -19.19 3.03
C SER A 169 5.04 -19.66 2.50
N ASN A 170 5.43 -20.85 2.90
CA ASN A 170 6.43 -21.71 2.23
C ASN A 170 7.52 -20.99 1.43
N GLY A 171 8.35 -20.15 2.07
CA GLY A 171 9.47 -19.46 1.43
C GLY A 171 9.09 -18.32 0.47
N LYS A 172 7.85 -17.86 0.46
CA LYS A 172 7.44 -16.71 -0.35
C LYS A 172 7.83 -15.42 0.37
N THR A 173 8.69 -14.69 -0.26
CA THR A 173 9.04 -13.33 0.14
C THR A 173 7.92 -12.38 -0.26
N SER A 174 7.55 -11.50 0.64
CA SER A 174 6.53 -10.51 0.42
C SER A 174 7.13 -9.15 0.13
N ALA A 175 6.50 -8.37 -0.74
CA ALA A 175 6.91 -7.01 -1.05
C ALA A 175 5.69 -6.10 -1.16
N ILE A 176 5.83 -4.85 -0.71
CA ILE A 176 4.77 -3.83 -0.79
C ILE A 176 4.48 -3.43 -2.24
N VAL A 177 5.51 -3.40 -3.07
CA VAL A 177 5.42 -3.07 -4.50
C VAL A 177 6.08 -4.17 -5.31
N TYR A 178 5.31 -4.83 -6.19
CA TYR A 178 5.79 -5.95 -7.01
C TYR A 178 5.33 -5.84 -8.47
N PRO A 179 5.97 -5.03 -9.30
CA PRO A 179 5.77 -4.96 -10.75
C PRO A 179 6.72 -5.87 -11.52
N SER A 180 6.57 -5.89 -12.86
CA SER A 180 7.59 -6.47 -13.76
C SER A 180 8.88 -5.66 -13.72
N LYS A 181 8.76 -4.35 -13.86
CA LYS A 181 9.88 -3.38 -13.78
C LYS A 181 9.40 -2.04 -13.22
N ILE A 182 10.36 -1.25 -12.73
CA ILE A 182 10.15 0.13 -12.32
C ILE A 182 11.19 1.00 -13.04
N GLY A 183 10.79 2.16 -13.54
CA GLY A 183 11.69 3.15 -14.11
C GLY A 183 12.48 3.88 -13.01
N ASP A 184 11.98 5.02 -12.56
CA ASP A 184 12.58 5.81 -11.48
C ASP A 184 12.01 5.42 -10.12
N ILE A 185 12.87 5.26 -9.11
CA ILE A 185 12.49 4.84 -7.75
C ILE A 185 12.95 5.88 -6.73
N THR A 186 12.00 6.38 -5.94
CA THR A 186 12.25 7.12 -4.70
C THR A 186 11.59 6.37 -3.54
N VAL A 187 12.39 5.91 -2.59
CA VAL A 187 11.92 5.21 -1.40
C VAL A 187 12.67 5.73 -0.18
N ASN A 188 11.98 6.47 0.68
CA ASN A 188 12.64 7.24 1.73
C ASN A 188 11.74 7.38 2.97
N LYS A 189 12.35 7.39 4.16
CA LYS A 189 11.70 7.67 5.45
C LYS A 189 10.52 6.76 5.79
N ASN A 190 10.47 5.55 5.27
CA ASN A 190 9.41 4.62 5.61
C ASN A 190 9.74 3.86 6.89
N ILE A 191 8.71 3.54 7.67
CA ILE A 191 8.78 2.58 8.78
C ILE A 191 8.04 1.31 8.37
N TYR A 192 8.71 0.19 8.59
CA TYR A 192 8.18 -1.15 8.37
C TYR A 192 8.28 -1.92 9.67
N TYR A 193 7.18 -2.05 10.41
CA TYR A 193 7.17 -2.56 11.77
C TYR A 193 6.32 -3.83 11.89
N PHE A 194 6.96 -4.93 12.30
CA PHE A 194 6.33 -6.23 12.47
C PHE A 194 6.61 -6.82 13.84
N THR A 195 5.53 -7.15 14.53
CA THR A 195 5.59 -7.70 15.88
C THR A 195 5.65 -9.22 15.91
N TYR A 196 5.59 -9.92 14.76
CA TYR A 196 5.36 -11.38 14.77
C TYR A 196 5.95 -12.17 13.59
N ARG A 197 6.81 -11.58 12.76
CA ARG A 197 7.24 -12.22 11.53
C ARG A 197 8.59 -12.91 11.59
N GLU A 198 8.66 -14.09 10.97
CA GLU A 198 9.85 -14.97 10.85
C GLU A 198 10.58 -14.88 9.51
N TYR A 199 10.12 -14.09 8.52
CA TYR A 199 10.64 -14.14 7.15
C TYR A 199 11.06 -12.77 6.59
N PRO A 200 12.04 -12.79 5.62
CA PRO A 200 12.51 -11.56 5.01
C PRO A 200 11.39 -10.80 4.33
N ALA A 201 11.32 -9.52 4.61
CA ALA A 201 10.40 -8.59 4.00
C ALA A 201 11.16 -7.58 3.14
N PHE A 202 10.49 -7.12 2.08
CA PHE A 202 11.03 -6.12 1.19
C PHE A 202 10.00 -5.03 0.96
N LEU A 203 10.44 -3.79 0.76
CA LEU A 203 9.52 -2.76 0.28
C LEU A 203 9.23 -2.95 -1.21
N ILE A 204 10.25 -3.27 -1.98
CA ILE A 204 10.15 -3.37 -3.44
C ILE A 204 10.76 -4.67 -3.95
N ARG A 205 10.02 -5.33 -4.83
CA ARG A 205 10.47 -6.47 -5.62
C ARG A 205 10.14 -6.21 -7.08
N VAL A 206 11.01 -6.62 -8.01
CA VAL A 206 10.71 -6.62 -9.45
C VAL A 206 10.76 -8.04 -10.00
N ALA A 207 9.88 -8.36 -10.94
CA ALA A 207 9.86 -9.68 -11.56
C ALA A 207 10.93 -9.83 -12.67
N SER A 208 11.24 -8.74 -13.38
CA SER A 208 12.26 -8.71 -14.43
C SER A 208 13.65 -8.42 -13.87
N ALA A 209 14.66 -8.99 -14.51
CA ALA A 209 16.06 -8.66 -14.23
C ALA A 209 16.50 -7.31 -14.82
N GLU A 210 15.62 -6.58 -15.50
CA GLU A 210 15.92 -5.25 -16.03
C GLU A 210 16.24 -4.29 -14.88
N LYS A 211 17.31 -3.53 -15.07
CA LYS A 211 17.77 -2.55 -14.07
C LYS A 211 16.77 -1.41 -13.96
N SER A 212 16.28 -1.18 -12.75
CA SER A 212 15.52 0.01 -12.41
C SER A 212 16.49 1.11 -11.96
N LYS A 213 16.14 2.36 -12.20
CA LYS A 213 16.94 3.51 -11.73
C LYS A 213 16.50 3.89 -10.33
N VAL A 214 17.36 3.64 -9.35
CA VAL A 214 17.16 4.11 -7.98
C VAL A 214 17.66 5.54 -7.87
N THR A 215 16.76 6.47 -7.56
CA THR A 215 17.08 7.88 -7.39
C THR A 215 17.37 8.18 -5.91
N ILE A 216 16.53 7.71 -5.01
CA ILE A 216 16.69 7.85 -3.57
C ILE A 216 16.23 6.57 -2.91
N ALA A 217 17.05 6.01 -2.01
CA ALA A 217 16.69 4.83 -1.22
C ALA A 217 17.42 4.87 0.13
N GLU A 218 16.99 5.76 1.02
CA GLU A 218 17.66 6.03 2.28
C GLU A 218 16.67 6.23 3.43
N ASN A 219 17.18 6.21 4.66
CA ASN A 219 16.40 6.50 5.86
C ASN A 219 15.12 5.65 6.01
N ASN A 220 15.14 4.41 5.55
CA ASN A 220 14.05 3.48 5.79
C ASN A 220 14.35 2.65 7.03
N TYR A 221 13.40 2.53 7.91
CA TYR A 221 13.53 1.79 9.16
C TYR A 221 12.64 0.56 9.17
N ALA A 222 13.13 -0.51 9.76
CA ALA A 222 12.35 -1.72 9.97
C ALA A 222 12.58 -2.28 11.37
N TYR A 223 11.55 -2.85 11.92
CA TYR A 223 11.61 -3.72 13.09
C TYR A 223 10.93 -5.05 12.74
N LEU A 224 11.62 -6.14 12.99
CA LEU A 224 11.05 -7.49 12.93
C LEU A 224 11.22 -8.16 14.28
N PHE A 225 10.20 -8.86 14.69
CA PHE A 225 10.16 -9.57 15.97
C PHE A 225 11.29 -10.58 16.14
N GLU A 226 11.73 -11.24 15.06
CA GLU A 226 12.87 -12.16 15.10
C GLU A 226 14.17 -11.51 14.63
N THR A 227 15.20 -11.67 15.45
CA THR A 227 16.56 -11.23 15.14
C THR A 227 17.25 -12.20 14.18
N GLY A 228 18.06 -11.67 13.27
CA GLY A 228 18.89 -12.49 12.36
C GLY A 228 18.37 -12.58 10.93
N LEU A 229 17.22 -11.99 10.62
CA LEU A 229 16.72 -11.90 9.25
C LEU A 229 17.41 -10.78 8.47
N THR A 230 17.76 -11.05 7.23
CA THR A 230 18.29 -10.01 6.33
C THR A 230 17.15 -9.16 5.83
N LEU A 231 17.14 -7.90 6.22
CA LEU A 231 16.18 -6.90 5.78
C LEU A 231 16.78 -6.08 4.65
N ASN A 232 16.13 -6.06 3.52
CA ASN A 232 16.51 -5.24 2.39
C ASN A 232 15.31 -4.43 1.91
N VAL A 233 15.57 -3.19 1.49
CA VAL A 233 14.55 -2.37 0.83
C VAL A 233 14.14 -3.02 -0.50
N PHE A 234 15.09 -3.63 -1.19
CA PHE A 234 14.88 -4.24 -2.50
C PHE A 234 15.12 -5.74 -2.47
N GLN A 235 14.25 -6.48 -3.13
CA GLN A 235 14.48 -7.85 -3.55
C GLN A 235 14.71 -7.90 -5.06
N ASN A 236 15.61 -8.77 -5.48
CA ASN A 236 16.18 -8.84 -6.82
C ASN A 236 17.05 -7.63 -7.16
N LYS A 237 17.87 -7.77 -8.18
CA LYS A 237 18.91 -6.80 -8.55
C LYS A 237 18.30 -5.50 -9.12
N ILE A 238 17.77 -4.68 -8.24
CA ILE A 238 17.40 -3.31 -8.58
C ILE A 238 18.67 -2.48 -8.48
N GLY A 239 19.28 -2.15 -9.59
CA GLY A 239 20.57 -1.46 -9.63
C GLY A 239 21.73 -2.31 -9.10
N ASP A 240 22.86 -1.68 -8.79
CA ASP A 240 24.05 -2.33 -8.22
C ASP A 240 24.09 -2.23 -6.69
N THR A 241 23.01 -1.75 -6.06
CA THR A 241 22.94 -1.47 -4.63
C THR A 241 22.04 -2.42 -3.89
N SER A 242 22.60 -3.19 -2.98
CA SER A 242 21.85 -3.78 -1.88
C SER A 242 21.64 -2.67 -0.83
N VAL A 243 20.49 -2.02 -0.85
CA VAL A 243 20.13 -1.01 0.15
C VAL A 243 19.34 -1.70 1.24
N GLY A 244 19.94 -1.81 2.42
CA GLY A 244 19.28 -2.29 3.61
C GLY A 244 18.39 -1.23 4.26
N PHE A 245 17.61 -1.65 5.26
CA PHE A 245 17.01 -0.70 6.18
C PHE A 245 18.10 -0.07 7.06
N THR A 246 17.91 1.18 7.45
CA THR A 246 18.89 1.94 8.23
C THR A 246 19.11 1.34 9.62
N SER A 247 18.06 0.77 10.22
CA SER A 247 18.15 0.01 11.47
C SER A 247 17.09 -1.07 11.49
N ASN A 248 17.43 -2.20 12.09
CA ASN A 248 16.55 -3.36 12.28
C ASN A 248 16.47 -3.83 13.74
N ASP A 249 17.24 -3.22 14.63
CA ASP A 249 17.34 -3.62 16.05
C ASP A 249 16.75 -2.56 16.99
N VAL A 250 15.99 -1.60 16.44
CA VAL A 250 15.48 -0.48 17.23
C VAL A 250 14.01 -0.68 17.51
N ASP A 251 13.66 -0.62 18.77
CA ASP A 251 12.28 -0.50 19.22
C ASP A 251 11.76 0.92 18.92
N LEU A 252 11.17 1.06 17.72
CA LEU A 252 10.69 2.33 17.17
C LEU A 252 9.46 2.88 17.90
N TYR A 253 8.71 2.00 18.56
CA TYR A 253 7.46 2.33 19.23
C TYR A 253 7.45 1.86 20.67
N ASP A 254 6.73 2.56 21.52
CA ASP A 254 6.30 2.02 22.81
C ASP A 254 4.98 1.27 22.65
N THR A 255 5.07 -0.04 22.44
CA THR A 255 3.88 -0.88 22.23
C THR A 255 3.05 -1.08 23.50
N THR A 256 3.52 -0.61 24.65
CA THR A 256 2.81 -0.69 25.94
C THR A 256 1.99 0.57 26.23
N ASP A 257 2.27 1.67 25.53
CA ASP A 257 1.54 2.93 25.66
C ASP A 257 0.47 3.08 24.57
N PRO A 258 -0.83 2.92 24.91
CA PRO A 258 -1.92 3.05 23.95
C PRO A 258 -2.11 4.47 23.40
N ALA A 259 -1.46 5.48 23.97
CA ALA A 259 -1.49 6.83 23.44
C ALA A 259 -0.54 7.00 22.24
N THR A 260 0.49 6.17 22.16
CA THR A 260 1.49 6.22 21.08
C THR A 260 1.45 5.04 20.13
N PHE A 261 0.95 3.86 20.59
CA PHE A 261 0.78 2.67 19.76
C PHE A 261 -0.60 2.02 19.97
N ASN A 262 -1.51 2.24 19.04
CA ASN A 262 -2.88 1.72 19.18
C ASN A 262 -3.48 1.28 17.85
N LYS A 263 -3.60 -0.03 17.66
CA LYS A 263 -4.21 -0.64 16.46
C LYS A 263 -5.73 -0.43 16.35
N SER A 264 -6.41 -0.11 17.43
CA SER A 264 -7.86 0.14 17.37
C SER A 264 -8.17 1.51 16.77
N THR A 265 -7.34 2.51 17.08
CA THR A 265 -7.49 3.89 16.60
C THR A 265 -6.64 4.21 15.38
N GLY A 266 -5.63 3.39 15.08
CA GLY A 266 -4.64 3.68 14.04
C GLY A 266 -3.62 4.74 14.45
N THR A 267 -3.32 4.83 15.75
CA THR A 267 -2.34 5.76 16.30
C THR A 267 -0.98 5.08 16.40
N PHE A 268 0.02 5.61 15.70
CA PHE A 268 1.38 5.09 15.69
C PHE A 268 2.38 6.24 15.69
N ILE A 269 2.81 6.65 16.87
CA ILE A 269 3.77 7.74 17.08
C ILE A 269 5.12 7.13 17.43
N PRO A 270 6.15 7.25 16.60
CA PRO A 270 7.48 6.76 16.91
C PRO A 270 8.07 7.44 18.14
N LYS A 271 8.98 6.74 18.83
CA LYS A 271 9.75 7.30 19.95
C LYS A 271 10.55 8.52 19.53
N GLU A 272 10.92 9.34 20.49
CA GLU A 272 11.81 10.49 20.29
C GLU A 272 13.10 10.07 19.55
N GLY A 273 13.52 10.87 18.57
CA GLY A 273 14.63 10.55 17.66
C GLY A 273 14.21 9.83 16.38
N TYR A 274 13.00 9.29 16.31
CA TYR A 274 12.47 8.61 15.11
C TYR A 274 11.22 9.30 14.54
N THR A 275 10.75 10.37 15.14
CA THR A 275 9.52 11.07 14.74
C THR A 275 9.58 11.68 13.33
N GLN A 276 10.76 11.85 12.75
CA GLN A 276 10.94 12.31 11.37
C GLN A 276 10.75 11.20 10.33
N TYR A 277 10.55 9.96 10.74
CA TYR A 277 10.32 8.80 9.88
C TYR A 277 8.88 8.32 9.99
N GLY A 278 8.44 7.56 8.98
CA GLY A 278 7.06 7.14 8.90
C GLY A 278 6.10 8.28 8.58
N ALA A 279 4.82 8.03 8.77
CA ALA A 279 3.78 9.03 8.53
C ALA A 279 3.86 10.17 9.57
N GLN A 280 3.86 11.38 9.07
CA GLN A 280 3.93 12.61 9.86
C GLN A 280 2.50 13.12 10.08
N ARG A 281 2.02 13.07 11.34
CA ARG A 281 0.65 13.48 11.70
C ARG A 281 0.61 14.14 13.06
#